data_6a782a4e5ffa68072dde5b29feee8905
#
_entry.id   6a782a4e5ffa68072dde5b29feee8905
#
_cell.length_a   1.000
_cell.length_b   1.000
_cell.length_c   1.000
_cell.angle_alpha   90.00
_cell.angle_beta   90.00
_cell.angle_gamma   90.00
#
_symmetry.space_group_name_H-M   'P 1'
#
loop_
_entity.id
_entity.type
_entity.pdbx_description
1 polymer ?
#
loop_
_entity_poly.entity_id
_entity_poly.type
_entity_poly.pdbx_seq_one_letter_code
_entity_poly.pdbx_strand_id
1 'polypeptide(L)'
;MTLKQLIYNILEIAKEKPNIRTAEEGNIYDLNNMPDVEYNVFWLTQGQHRVGESTITYNFNMFYVNRLSDNLDNKIDIQSDGIVELVNIINSIVDELDVEIEYPLNFTPFNQRFSDDCSGVYTSVNIVVDNELGNCYWE
;
A
#
# COMPACT_ATOMS: atom_id res chain seq x y z
N MET A 1 1.36 -10.29 15.17
CA MET A 1 0.92 -10.42 13.75
C MET A 1 2.14 -10.68 12.89
N THR A 2 2.09 -11.72 12.10
CA THR A 2 3.20 -12.06 11.18
C THR A 2 3.13 -11.18 9.93
N LEU A 3 4.23 -11.11 9.20
CA LEU A 3 4.29 -10.39 7.92
C LEU A 3 3.21 -10.89 6.95
N LYS A 4 3.05 -12.20 6.84
CA LYS A 4 2.05 -12.81 5.96
C LYS A 4 0.63 -12.38 6.33
N GLN A 5 0.30 -12.41 7.61
CA GLN A 5 -1.01 -11.98 8.10
C GLN A 5 -1.24 -10.51 7.83
N LEU A 6 -0.22 -9.68 8.05
CA LEU A 6 -0.33 -8.24 7.84
C LEU A 6 -0.57 -7.92 6.36
N ILE A 7 0.21 -8.52 5.46
CA ILE A 7 0.04 -8.32 4.01
C ILE A 7 -1.37 -8.75 3.58
N TYR A 8 -1.80 -9.92 4.01
CA TYR A 8 -3.14 -10.43 3.68
C TYR A 8 -4.22 -9.43 4.13
N ASN A 9 -4.13 -8.98 5.37
CA ASN A 9 -5.13 -8.07 5.94
C ASN A 9 -5.13 -6.71 5.24
N ILE A 10 -3.95 -6.19 4.91
CA ILE A 10 -3.86 -4.91 4.18
C ILE A 10 -4.54 -5.03 2.81
N LEU A 11 -4.27 -6.10 2.08
CA LEU A 11 -4.87 -6.31 0.76
C LEU A 11 -6.38 -6.49 0.85
N GLU A 12 -6.87 -7.21 1.86
CA GLU A 12 -8.33 -7.36 2.06
C GLU A 12 -9.00 -6.02 2.38
N ILE A 13 -8.38 -5.20 3.23
CA ILE A 13 -8.87 -3.86 3.53
C ILE A 13 -8.94 -3.01 2.25
N ALA A 14 -7.89 -3.04 1.43
CA ALA A 14 -7.85 -2.29 0.19
C ALA A 14 -8.95 -2.76 -0.78
N LYS A 15 -9.17 -4.06 -0.88
CA LYS A 15 -10.21 -4.64 -1.76
C LYS A 15 -11.63 -4.25 -1.35
N GLU A 16 -11.85 -3.94 -0.08
CA GLU A 16 -13.16 -3.50 0.41
C GLU A 16 -13.50 -2.07 -0.01
N LYS A 17 -12.52 -1.29 -0.45
CA LYS A 17 -12.76 0.09 -0.89
C LYS A 17 -13.42 0.08 -2.27
N PRO A 18 -14.53 0.80 -2.44
CA PRO A 18 -15.31 0.72 -3.69
C PRO A 18 -14.54 1.23 -4.93
N ASN A 19 -13.55 2.11 -4.72
CA ASN A 19 -12.78 2.68 -5.82
C ASN A 19 -11.54 1.87 -6.18
N ILE A 20 -11.20 0.84 -5.40
CA ILE A 20 -10.05 -0.01 -5.68
C ILE A 20 -10.54 -1.29 -6.37
N ARG A 21 -10.03 -1.54 -7.57
CA ARG A 21 -10.42 -2.71 -8.37
C ARG A 21 -9.37 -3.81 -8.37
N THR A 22 -8.10 -3.44 -8.17
CA THR A 22 -7.01 -4.40 -8.09
C THR A 22 -6.18 -4.06 -6.86
N ALA A 23 -5.88 -5.04 -6.02
CA ALA A 23 -5.00 -4.88 -4.87
C ALA A 23 -4.08 -6.10 -4.79
N GLU A 24 -2.78 -5.88 -4.96
CA GLU A 24 -1.78 -6.94 -5.02
C GLU A 24 -0.50 -6.50 -4.32
N GLU A 25 0.34 -7.48 -3.96
CA GLU A 25 1.66 -7.28 -3.39
C GLU A 25 2.71 -7.84 -4.36
N GLY A 26 3.84 -7.16 -4.46
CA GLY A 26 4.96 -7.60 -5.28
C GLY A 26 5.84 -6.42 -5.68
N ASN A 27 6.76 -6.68 -6.60
CA ASN A 27 7.55 -5.61 -7.20
C ASN A 27 6.64 -4.76 -8.08
N ILE A 28 6.78 -3.43 -8.01
CA ILE A 28 5.92 -2.53 -8.79
C ILE A 28 5.99 -2.81 -10.30
N TYR A 29 7.14 -3.29 -10.78
CA TYR A 29 7.30 -3.63 -12.19
C TYR A 29 6.51 -4.87 -12.62
N ASP A 30 6.03 -5.68 -11.67
CA ASP A 30 5.17 -6.82 -11.97
C ASP A 30 3.81 -6.37 -12.54
N LEU A 31 3.38 -5.16 -12.21
CA LEU A 31 2.18 -4.57 -12.76
C LEU A 31 2.23 -4.51 -14.30
N ASN A 32 3.42 -4.30 -14.84
CA ASN A 32 3.65 -4.24 -16.29
C ASN A 32 3.36 -5.56 -16.99
N ASN A 33 3.45 -6.67 -16.27
CA ASN A 33 3.27 -8.02 -16.81
C ASN A 33 1.87 -8.58 -16.58
N MET A 34 0.98 -7.80 -15.97
CA MET A 34 -0.41 -8.23 -15.73
C MET A 34 -1.27 -7.85 -16.94
N PRO A 35 -1.80 -8.84 -17.71
CA PRO A 35 -2.46 -8.55 -18.97
C PRO A 35 -3.81 -7.85 -18.83
N ASP A 36 -4.55 -8.08 -17.75
CA ASP A 36 -5.93 -7.60 -17.59
C ASP A 36 -6.12 -6.83 -16.29
N VAL A 37 -5.19 -5.91 -16.01
CA VAL A 37 -5.29 -5.07 -14.80
C VAL A 37 -6.51 -4.16 -14.89
N GLU A 38 -7.33 -4.22 -13.85
CA GLU A 38 -8.43 -3.28 -13.69
C GLU A 38 -7.97 -2.11 -12.81
N TYR A 39 -8.05 -0.92 -13.34
CA TYR A 39 -7.76 0.31 -12.59
C TYR A 39 -9.03 0.72 -11.83
N ASN A 40 -8.93 1.32 -10.66
CA ASN A 40 -7.74 1.83 -9.97
C ASN A 40 -7.01 0.70 -9.22
N VAL A 41 -5.70 0.80 -9.14
CA VAL A 41 -4.85 -0.23 -8.56
C VAL A 41 -4.27 0.27 -7.23
N PHE A 42 -4.38 -0.57 -6.21
CA PHE A 42 -3.57 -0.47 -4.99
C PHE A 42 -2.46 -1.51 -5.09
N TRP A 43 -1.22 -1.06 -5.02
CA TRP A 43 -0.07 -1.96 -5.12
C TRP A 43 0.79 -1.81 -3.88
N LEU A 44 1.16 -2.94 -3.28
CA LEU A 44 1.93 -2.99 -2.04
C LEU A 44 3.30 -3.59 -2.34
N THR A 45 4.37 -2.87 -1.99
CA THR A 45 5.72 -3.41 -2.06
C THR A 45 6.32 -3.45 -0.66
N GLN A 46 7.26 -4.34 -0.45
CA GLN A 46 7.95 -4.46 0.83
C GLN A 46 9.25 -3.66 0.80
N GLY A 47 9.49 -2.94 1.90
CA GLY A 47 10.78 -2.33 2.16
C GLY A 47 11.60 -3.17 3.14
N GLN A 48 12.37 -2.53 3.99
CA GLN A 48 13.19 -3.19 5.00
C GLN A 48 12.44 -3.25 6.33
N HIS A 49 12.25 -4.48 6.82
CA HIS A 49 11.57 -4.70 8.10
C HIS A 49 12.60 -4.72 9.23
N ARG A 50 12.16 -4.32 10.41
CA ARG A 50 13.03 -4.22 11.58
C ARG A 50 12.37 -4.91 12.79
N VAL A 51 13.12 -5.80 13.43
CA VAL A 51 12.66 -6.49 14.65
C VAL A 51 13.40 -5.89 15.83
N GLY A 52 12.65 -5.33 16.77
CA GLY A 52 13.16 -4.86 18.04
C GLY A 52 12.83 -5.81 19.17
N GLU A 53 13.16 -5.42 20.41
CA GLU A 53 12.88 -6.27 21.57
C GLU A 53 11.39 -6.38 21.87
N SER A 54 10.66 -5.27 21.76
CA SER A 54 9.25 -5.22 22.12
C SER A 54 8.33 -4.99 20.94
N THR A 55 8.87 -4.61 19.79
CA THR A 55 8.07 -4.29 18.61
C THR A 55 8.72 -4.81 17.33
N ILE A 56 7.91 -5.02 16.31
CA ILE A 56 8.36 -5.26 14.95
C ILE A 56 7.83 -4.11 14.10
N THR A 57 8.71 -3.52 13.29
CA THR A 57 8.33 -2.47 12.34
C THR A 57 8.38 -3.04 10.94
N TYR A 58 7.23 -3.12 10.30
CA TYR A 58 7.13 -3.55 8.90
C TYR A 58 7.05 -2.32 8.01
N ASN A 59 7.95 -2.24 7.03
CA ASN A 59 7.97 -1.14 6.08
C ASN A 59 7.38 -1.57 4.75
N PHE A 60 6.45 -0.76 4.26
CA PHE A 60 5.82 -0.97 2.95
C PHE A 60 5.82 0.33 2.16
N ASN A 61 5.84 0.21 0.85
CA ASN A 61 5.43 1.29 -0.03
C ASN A 61 4.05 0.97 -0.57
N MET A 62 3.15 1.92 -0.44
CA MET A 62 1.77 1.79 -0.91
C MET A 62 1.59 2.70 -2.11
N PHE A 63 1.17 2.12 -3.22
CA PHE A 63 0.98 2.83 -4.49
C PHE A 63 -0.49 2.86 -4.84
N TYR A 64 -0.95 4.01 -5.28
CA TYR A 64 -2.22 4.16 -5.98
C TYR A 64 -1.90 4.51 -7.43
N VAL A 65 -2.44 3.72 -8.36
CA VAL A 65 -2.14 3.85 -9.78
C VAL A 65 -3.44 3.88 -10.56
N ASN A 66 -3.58 4.82 -11.46
CA ASN A 66 -4.69 4.88 -12.39
C ASN A 66 -4.20 5.25 -13.77
N ARG A 67 -5.02 4.91 -14.76
CA ARG A 67 -4.73 5.14 -16.16
C ARG A 67 -4.96 6.61 -16.54
N LEU A 68 -3.99 7.19 -17.24
CA LEU A 68 -4.16 8.53 -17.78
C LEU A 68 -5.17 8.51 -18.92
N SER A 69 -5.94 9.59 -19.04
CA SER A 69 -6.82 9.79 -20.18
C SER A 69 -6.00 10.00 -21.45
N ASP A 70 -6.64 9.87 -22.62
CA ASP A 70 -5.97 10.06 -23.91
C ASP A 70 -5.32 11.44 -24.03
N ASN A 71 -5.89 12.46 -23.39
CA ASN A 71 -5.36 13.82 -23.39
C ASN A 71 -4.32 14.06 -22.29
N LEU A 72 -4.09 13.09 -21.41
CA LEU A 72 -3.17 13.19 -20.27
C LEU A 72 -3.54 14.33 -19.30
N ASP A 73 -4.81 14.76 -19.29
CA ASP A 73 -5.27 15.93 -18.53
C ASP A 73 -5.85 15.57 -17.15
N ASN A 74 -6.00 14.28 -16.85
CA ASN A 74 -6.55 13.82 -15.56
C ASN A 74 -5.48 13.49 -14.52
N LYS A 75 -4.22 13.85 -14.76
CA LYS A 75 -3.09 13.53 -13.90
C LYS A 75 -3.27 14.03 -12.45
N ILE A 76 -3.64 15.31 -12.33
CA ILE A 76 -3.81 15.93 -10.99
C ILE A 76 -4.99 15.30 -10.26
N ASP A 77 -6.07 14.99 -10.97
CA ASP A 77 -7.23 14.32 -10.37
C ASP A 77 -6.85 12.95 -9.83
N ILE A 78 -6.08 12.18 -10.60
CA ILE A 78 -5.60 10.86 -10.17
C ILE A 78 -4.73 10.97 -8.92
N GLN A 79 -3.80 11.93 -8.90
CA GLN A 79 -2.90 12.11 -7.77
C GLN A 79 -3.65 12.56 -6.52
N SER A 80 -4.60 13.46 -6.68
CA SER A 80 -5.46 13.91 -5.58
C SER A 80 -6.30 12.77 -5.01
N ASP A 81 -6.96 12.02 -5.88
CA ASP A 81 -7.77 10.86 -5.48
C ASP A 81 -6.90 9.81 -4.81
N GLY A 82 -5.68 9.62 -5.30
CA GLY A 82 -4.75 8.63 -4.75
C GLY A 82 -4.37 8.95 -3.31
N ILE A 83 -4.10 10.20 -2.99
CA ILE A 83 -3.79 10.61 -1.62
C ILE A 83 -4.99 10.28 -0.71
N VAL A 84 -6.20 10.64 -1.12
CA VAL A 84 -7.40 10.38 -0.34
C VAL A 84 -7.61 8.87 -0.12
N GLU A 85 -7.47 8.08 -1.19
CA GLU A 85 -7.67 6.63 -1.10
C GLU A 85 -6.62 5.98 -0.20
N LEU A 86 -5.35 6.35 -0.34
CA LEU A 86 -4.29 5.79 0.49
C LEU A 86 -4.47 6.17 1.97
N VAL A 87 -4.85 7.41 2.25
CA VAL A 87 -5.13 7.83 3.62
C VAL A 87 -6.30 7.03 4.20
N ASN A 88 -7.36 6.83 3.44
CA ASN A 88 -8.50 6.04 3.88
C ASN A 88 -8.12 4.59 4.18
N ILE A 89 -7.29 3.98 3.33
CA ILE A 89 -6.80 2.62 3.54
C ILE A 89 -5.95 2.55 4.81
N ILE A 90 -5.03 3.50 4.99
CA ILE A 90 -4.15 3.55 6.17
C ILE A 90 -4.97 3.71 7.45
N ASN A 91 -5.98 4.60 7.44
CA ASN A 91 -6.85 4.79 8.59
C ASN A 91 -7.63 3.51 8.92
N SER A 92 -8.09 2.79 7.91
CA SER A 92 -8.77 1.50 8.10
C SER A 92 -7.83 0.44 8.68
N ILE A 93 -6.57 0.43 8.27
CA ILE A 93 -5.57 -0.47 8.83
C ILE A 93 -5.41 -0.22 10.34
N VAL A 94 -5.28 1.03 10.74
CA VAL A 94 -5.17 1.39 12.16
C VAL A 94 -6.40 0.95 12.94
N ASP A 95 -7.59 1.22 12.40
CA ASP A 95 -8.84 0.94 13.09
C ASP A 95 -9.13 -0.56 13.21
N GLU A 96 -8.82 -1.32 12.17
CA GLU A 96 -9.21 -2.74 12.10
C GLU A 96 -8.14 -3.69 12.63
N LEU A 97 -6.86 -3.33 12.55
CA LEU A 97 -5.76 -4.24 12.90
C LEU A 97 -5.09 -3.95 14.24
N ASP A 98 -5.48 -2.87 14.90
CA ASP A 98 -4.88 -2.48 16.19
C ASP A 98 -3.35 -2.37 16.10
N VAL A 99 -2.88 -1.65 15.10
CA VAL A 99 -1.45 -1.39 14.86
C VAL A 99 -1.18 0.10 14.94
N GLU A 100 0.09 0.47 15.08
CA GLU A 100 0.52 1.86 15.06
C GLU A 100 1.18 2.20 13.74
N ILE A 101 0.95 3.41 13.28
CA ILE A 101 1.58 3.96 12.09
C ILE A 101 2.51 5.08 12.53
N GLU A 102 3.74 5.09 12.03
CA GLU A 102 4.67 6.20 12.26
C GLU A 102 4.36 7.36 11.32
N TYR A 103 4.19 8.54 11.86
CA TYR A 103 3.94 9.78 11.11
C TYR A 103 5.15 10.70 11.20
N PRO A 104 5.33 11.64 10.26
CA PRO A 104 4.44 11.96 9.14
C PRO A 104 4.55 10.98 7.99
N LEU A 105 3.52 10.99 7.13
CA LEU A 105 3.53 10.28 5.86
C LEU A 105 3.80 11.26 4.73
N ASN A 106 4.69 10.90 3.84
CA ASN A 106 5.04 11.72 2.67
C ASN A 106 4.54 11.04 1.42
N PHE A 107 3.75 11.77 0.62
CA PHE A 107 3.18 11.26 -0.62
C PHE A 107 3.95 11.83 -1.80
N THR A 108 4.42 10.95 -2.67
CA THR A 108 5.18 11.32 -3.85
C THR A 108 4.38 10.99 -5.09
N PRO A 109 4.06 11.99 -5.93
CA PRO A 109 3.38 11.73 -7.20
C PRO A 109 4.34 11.14 -8.21
N PHE A 110 3.81 10.36 -9.14
CA PHE A 110 4.61 9.78 -10.21
C PHE A 110 3.78 9.63 -11.48
N ASN A 111 4.49 9.58 -12.61
CA ASN A 111 3.95 9.18 -13.90
C ASN A 111 4.83 8.06 -14.42
N GLN A 112 4.22 6.96 -14.84
CA GLN A 112 4.95 5.80 -15.31
C GLN A 112 4.33 5.27 -16.60
N ARG A 113 5.20 4.72 -17.44
CA ARG A 113 4.79 3.89 -18.56
C ARG A 113 4.96 2.44 -18.14
N PHE A 114 3.83 1.84 -17.83
CA PHE A 114 3.72 0.39 -17.75
C PHE A 114 3.27 -0.11 -19.13
N SER A 115 2.42 -1.12 -19.21
CA SER A 115 1.74 -1.45 -20.45
C SER A 115 0.81 -0.32 -20.91
N ASP A 116 0.35 0.51 -19.97
CA ASP A 116 -0.44 1.73 -20.19
C ASP A 116 0.26 2.92 -19.54
N ASP A 117 -0.03 4.13 -20.04
CA ASP A 117 0.40 5.36 -19.38
C ASP A 117 -0.42 5.55 -18.11
N CYS A 118 0.26 5.63 -16.97
CA CYS A 118 -0.37 5.73 -15.67
C CYS A 118 0.17 6.90 -14.87
N SER A 119 -0.64 7.37 -13.96
CA SER A 119 -0.24 8.33 -12.94
C SER A 119 -0.69 7.83 -11.58
N GLY A 120 -0.11 8.35 -10.54
CA GLY A 120 -0.50 7.99 -9.19
C GLY A 120 0.35 8.66 -8.14
N VAL A 121 0.24 8.14 -6.94
CA VAL A 121 1.06 8.56 -5.81
C VAL A 121 1.49 7.32 -5.03
N TYR A 122 2.59 7.46 -4.30
CA TYR A 122 2.97 6.43 -3.34
C TYR A 122 3.43 7.06 -2.03
N THR A 123 3.40 6.26 -0.99
CA THR A 123 3.90 6.65 0.32
C THR A 123 4.61 5.47 0.96
N SER A 124 5.67 5.76 1.72
CA SER A 124 6.35 4.77 2.54
C SER A 124 5.71 4.78 3.92
N VAL A 125 5.32 3.61 4.41
CA VAL A 125 4.58 3.46 5.67
C VAL A 125 5.34 2.49 6.57
N ASN A 126 5.56 2.89 7.81
CA ASN A 126 6.06 2.00 8.85
C ASN A 126 4.91 1.59 9.76
N ILE A 127 4.64 0.30 9.80
CA ILE A 127 3.58 -0.27 10.62
C ILE A 127 4.24 -0.99 11.80
N VAL A 128 3.93 -0.55 13.01
CA VAL A 128 4.54 -1.06 14.24
C VAL A 128 3.55 -1.98 14.93
N VAL A 129 4.00 -3.21 15.19
CA VAL A 129 3.21 -4.22 15.93
C VAL A 129 4.02 -4.72 17.11
N ASP A 130 3.33 -5.29 18.10
CA ASP A 130 4.00 -5.90 19.24
C ASP A 130 4.78 -7.14 18.80
N ASN A 131 5.97 -7.31 19.38
CA ASN A 131 6.80 -8.47 19.10
C ASN A 131 6.35 -9.64 19.95
N GLU A 132 5.25 -10.27 19.58
CA GLU A 132 4.71 -11.45 20.25
C GLU A 132 5.56 -12.70 19.97
N LEU A 133 6.32 -12.67 18.87
CA LEU A 133 7.15 -13.81 18.47
C LEU A 133 8.23 -14.13 19.50
N GLY A 134 8.79 -13.09 20.15
CA GLY A 134 9.78 -13.27 21.20
C GLY A 134 9.21 -13.92 22.47
N ASN A 135 7.95 -13.69 22.76
CA ASN A 135 7.30 -14.21 23.96
C ASN A 135 6.91 -15.69 23.84
N CYS A 136 6.70 -16.16 22.63
CA CYS A 136 6.28 -17.55 22.40
C CYS A 136 7.35 -18.58 22.78
N TYR A 137 8.60 -18.17 22.87
CA TYR A 137 9.71 -19.08 23.15
C TYR A 137 9.97 -19.31 24.63
N TRP A 138 9.34 -18.54 25.48
CA TRP A 138 9.62 -18.53 26.91
C TRP A 138 8.55 -19.19 27.76
N GLU A 139 7.57 -19.75 27.14
CA GLU A 139 6.46 -20.43 27.81
C GLU A 139 6.64 -21.95 27.88
#